data_a03fcc768c89e8b59dfd819e546941a6
#
_entry.id   a03fcc768c89e8b59dfd819e546941a6
#
_cell.length_a   1.000
_cell.length_b   1.000
_cell.length_c   1.000
_cell.angle_alpha   90.00
_cell.angle_beta   90.00
_cell.angle_gamma   90.00
#
_symmetry.space_group_name_H-M   'P 1'
#
loop_
_entity.id
_entity.type
_entity.pdbx_description
1 polymer ?
#
loop_
_entity_poly.entity_id
_entity_poly.type
_entity_poly.pdbx_seq_one_letter_code
_entity_poly.pdbx_strand_id
1 'polypeptide(L)'
;MDDPVMKAMAEMASENAAGAARSAEPPAVADALPTAPDLVADGLVKIYGDRTVVNGMSMQVRCGEIVGLLGPNGAGKTTTFYMIVGLVRPNRGTVKFRGQDLTHLPVFMRARRGLGYLAQEASIFRKLSVWDNVMAILETLKMGRTDRKARCEELLASLDLMKVAKQPAYTLSGGERRKLEIARALVRRPSILMLDEPFAGVDPLAVHDIQEIVRGLRNQGLGIIITDHSVRETLNVVDRAYLVYDGRLLCEGPSEKLVKDEDARRLYLGEDFRM
;
A
#
# COMPACT_ATOMS: atom_id res chain seq x y z
N MET A 1 60.26 -21.55 -26.21
CA MET A 1 60.15 -21.40 -24.73
C MET A 1 58.68 -21.28 -24.43
N ASP A 2 58.04 -22.42 -24.21
CA ASP A 2 56.62 -22.51 -23.93
C ASP A 2 56.43 -22.39 -22.41
N ASP A 3 55.85 -21.31 -21.98
CA ASP A 3 55.58 -21.08 -20.57
C ASP A 3 54.30 -21.88 -20.18
N PRO A 4 54.45 -22.90 -19.33
CA PRO A 4 53.32 -23.76 -18.94
C PRO A 4 52.22 -23.01 -18.17
N VAL A 5 52.52 -21.83 -17.61
CA VAL A 5 51.55 -21.00 -16.88
C VAL A 5 50.60 -20.31 -17.84
N MET A 6 51.09 -19.86 -19.01
CA MET A 6 50.21 -19.23 -20.01
C MET A 6 49.26 -20.24 -20.69
N LYS A 7 49.65 -21.51 -20.79
CA LYS A 7 48.81 -22.57 -21.35
C LYS A 7 47.67 -22.95 -20.37
N ALA A 8 47.99 -23.03 -19.09
CA ALA A 8 46.97 -23.30 -18.05
C ALA A 8 45.94 -22.15 -17.92
N MET A 9 46.37 -20.89 -18.07
CA MET A 9 45.46 -19.73 -18.06
C MET A 9 44.56 -19.69 -19.30
N ALA A 10 45.02 -20.12 -20.47
CA ALA A 10 44.23 -20.23 -21.68
C ALA A 10 43.18 -21.34 -21.62
N GLU A 11 43.51 -22.48 -21.01
CA GLU A 11 42.55 -23.57 -20.78
C GLU A 11 41.46 -23.23 -19.77
N MET A 12 41.80 -22.55 -18.67
CA MET A 12 40.80 -22.03 -17.70
C MET A 12 39.90 -20.95 -18.29
N ALA A 13 40.35 -20.12 -19.19
CA ALA A 13 39.56 -19.14 -19.91
C ALA A 13 38.56 -19.77 -20.89
N SER A 14 38.96 -20.89 -21.52
CA SER A 14 38.10 -21.66 -22.45
C SER A 14 37.00 -22.43 -21.75
N GLU A 15 37.23 -22.98 -20.57
CA GLU A 15 36.19 -23.66 -19.77
C GLU A 15 35.16 -22.69 -19.17
N ASN A 16 35.56 -21.48 -18.80
CA ASN A 16 34.63 -20.46 -18.35
C ASN A 16 33.76 -19.85 -19.48
N ALA A 17 34.17 -19.91 -20.72
CA ALA A 17 33.38 -19.46 -21.86
C ALA A 17 32.31 -20.47 -22.30
N ALA A 18 32.49 -21.74 -22.02
CA ALA A 18 31.50 -22.80 -22.36
C ALA A 18 30.34 -22.92 -21.33
N GLY A 19 30.49 -22.35 -20.12
CA GLY A 19 29.47 -22.33 -19.07
C GLY A 19 28.45 -21.18 -19.12
N ALA A 20 28.66 -20.16 -19.95
CA ALA A 20 27.89 -18.92 -19.96
C ALA A 20 26.79 -18.82 -21.03
N ALA A 21 26.46 -19.89 -21.75
CA ALA A 21 25.40 -19.91 -22.75
C ALA A 21 24.26 -20.88 -22.36
N ARG A 22 23.72 -20.73 -21.14
CA ARG A 22 22.35 -21.12 -20.85
C ARG A 22 21.57 -19.84 -20.69
N SER A 23 20.83 -19.49 -21.74
CA SER A 23 19.77 -18.50 -21.71
C SER A 23 18.80 -18.87 -20.58
N ALA A 24 18.90 -18.18 -19.46
CA ALA A 24 17.83 -18.19 -18.48
C ALA A 24 16.64 -17.48 -19.12
N GLU A 25 15.67 -18.24 -19.59
CA GLU A 25 14.34 -17.71 -19.84
C GLU A 25 13.89 -16.97 -18.57
N PRO A 26 13.33 -15.74 -18.70
CA PRO A 26 12.73 -15.10 -17.54
C PRO A 26 11.65 -16.03 -17.02
N PRO A 27 11.51 -16.22 -15.70
CA PRO A 27 10.47 -17.07 -15.13
C PRO A 27 9.13 -16.55 -15.65
N ALA A 28 8.36 -17.41 -16.26
CA ALA A 28 7.00 -17.15 -16.71
C ALA A 28 6.21 -16.63 -15.50
N VAL A 29 5.90 -15.33 -15.51
CA VAL A 29 4.97 -14.72 -14.55
C VAL A 29 3.56 -15.08 -15.03
N ALA A 30 3.18 -16.30 -14.78
CA ALA A 30 1.81 -16.77 -14.88
C ALA A 30 1.61 -17.79 -13.78
N ASP A 31 1.59 -17.33 -12.53
CA ASP A 31 1.12 -18.18 -11.46
C ASP A 31 0.02 -17.50 -10.67
N ALA A 32 -1.07 -18.25 -10.57
CA ALA A 32 -2.27 -17.93 -9.85
C ALA A 32 -1.93 -17.24 -8.52
N LEU A 33 -2.57 -16.08 -8.28
CA LEU A 33 -2.56 -15.40 -6.98
C LEU A 33 -2.73 -16.46 -5.88
N PRO A 34 -1.91 -16.44 -4.82
CA PRO A 34 -2.01 -17.42 -3.75
C PRO A 34 -3.46 -17.52 -3.30
N THR A 35 -3.96 -18.74 -3.19
CA THR A 35 -5.39 -19.05 -2.97
C THR A 35 -5.95 -18.51 -1.66
N ALA A 36 -5.08 -18.15 -0.70
CA ALA A 36 -5.48 -17.59 0.59
C ALA A 36 -5.18 -16.07 0.68
N PRO A 37 -6.08 -15.27 1.25
CA PRO A 37 -5.84 -13.84 1.47
C PRO A 37 -4.77 -13.62 2.54
N ASP A 38 -3.91 -12.59 2.34
CA ASP A 38 -2.88 -12.21 3.31
C ASP A 38 -3.47 -11.49 4.53
N LEU A 39 -4.44 -10.61 4.33
CA LEU A 39 -5.13 -9.87 5.38
C LEU A 39 -6.61 -10.22 5.36
N VAL A 40 -7.16 -10.60 6.51
CA VAL A 40 -8.57 -10.94 6.70
C VAL A 40 -9.09 -10.16 7.90
N ALA A 41 -10.13 -9.38 7.68
CA ALA A 41 -10.99 -8.84 8.72
C ALA A 41 -12.32 -9.61 8.65
N ASP A 42 -12.73 -10.19 9.76
CA ASP A 42 -13.92 -11.05 9.80
C ASP A 42 -14.87 -10.65 10.91
N GLY A 43 -16.13 -10.38 10.52
CA GLY A 43 -17.23 -10.08 11.42
C GLY A 43 -17.01 -8.88 12.34
N LEU A 44 -16.27 -7.84 11.88
CA LEU A 44 -15.95 -6.67 12.70
C LEU A 44 -17.18 -5.92 13.15
N VAL A 45 -17.29 -5.68 14.46
CA VAL A 45 -18.34 -4.86 15.08
C VAL A 45 -17.71 -3.77 15.91
N LYS A 46 -18.21 -2.54 15.78
CA LYS A 46 -17.84 -1.41 16.64
C LYS A 46 -19.06 -0.66 17.13
N ILE A 47 -19.11 -0.46 18.44
CA ILE A 47 -20.17 0.23 19.16
C ILE A 47 -19.55 1.39 19.93
N TYR A 48 -20.14 2.58 19.80
CA TYR A 48 -19.78 3.77 20.58
C TYR A 48 -21.05 4.23 21.34
N GLY A 49 -21.02 4.11 22.67
CA GLY A 49 -22.23 4.29 23.49
C GLY A 49 -23.31 3.29 23.05
N ASP A 50 -24.46 3.80 22.64
CA ASP A 50 -25.59 2.98 22.16
C ASP A 50 -25.62 2.82 20.63
N ARG A 51 -24.67 3.47 19.91
CA ARG A 51 -24.64 3.46 18.44
C ARG A 51 -23.70 2.39 17.92
N THR A 52 -24.23 1.44 17.15
CA THR A 52 -23.43 0.51 16.36
C THR A 52 -23.00 1.18 15.06
N VAL A 53 -21.71 1.47 14.94
CA VAL A 53 -21.14 2.17 13.79
C VAL A 53 -20.66 1.19 12.72
N VAL A 54 -20.17 0.01 13.12
CA VAL A 54 -19.82 -1.10 12.23
C VAL A 54 -20.50 -2.35 12.74
N ASN A 55 -21.17 -3.08 11.85
CA ASN A 55 -22.03 -4.21 12.22
C ASN A 55 -21.77 -5.44 11.33
N GLY A 56 -20.78 -6.25 11.72
CA GLY A 56 -20.48 -7.50 11.04
C GLY A 56 -19.69 -7.34 9.74
N MET A 57 -18.85 -6.29 9.63
CA MET A 57 -18.05 -6.03 8.42
C MET A 57 -16.96 -7.08 8.26
N SER A 58 -16.94 -7.73 7.08
CA SER A 58 -15.86 -8.63 6.67
C SER A 58 -15.23 -8.15 5.39
N MET A 59 -13.89 -8.25 5.30
CA MET A 59 -13.13 -7.96 4.09
C MET A 59 -11.79 -8.70 4.08
N GLN A 60 -11.23 -8.89 2.91
CA GLN A 60 -9.95 -9.56 2.74
C GLN A 60 -9.11 -8.86 1.68
N VAL A 61 -7.79 -8.98 1.79
CA VAL A 61 -6.84 -8.40 0.84
C VAL A 61 -5.68 -9.37 0.61
N ARG A 62 -5.24 -9.49 -0.64
CA ARG A 62 -4.04 -10.24 -1.04
C ARG A 62 -2.89 -9.29 -1.33
N CYS A 63 -1.67 -9.79 -1.23
CA CYS A 63 -0.52 -9.10 -1.81
C CYS A 63 -0.69 -9.02 -3.33
N GLY A 64 -0.32 -7.88 -3.94
CA GLY A 64 -0.46 -7.66 -5.37
C GLY A 64 -1.88 -7.29 -5.82
N GLU A 65 -2.79 -6.90 -4.91
CA GLU A 65 -4.09 -6.32 -5.28
C GLU A 65 -4.33 -4.96 -4.61
N ILE A 66 -5.13 -4.12 -5.25
CA ILE A 66 -5.62 -2.85 -4.72
C ILE A 66 -7.11 -3.01 -4.41
N VAL A 67 -7.48 -2.80 -3.15
CA VAL A 67 -8.83 -2.94 -2.65
C VAL A 67 -9.36 -1.61 -2.16
N GLY A 68 -10.52 -1.17 -2.67
CA GLY A 68 -11.23 0.01 -2.20
C GLY A 68 -12.17 -0.30 -1.03
N LEU A 69 -12.28 0.64 -0.08
CA LEU A 69 -13.31 0.65 0.94
C LEU A 69 -14.13 1.93 0.77
N LEU A 70 -15.27 1.83 0.10
CA LEU A 70 -16.11 2.94 -0.36
C LEU A 70 -17.42 3.02 0.42
N GLY A 71 -18.13 4.15 0.30
CA GLY A 71 -19.42 4.36 0.90
C GLY A 71 -19.64 5.82 1.32
N PRO A 72 -20.85 6.22 1.67
CA PRO A 72 -21.16 7.59 2.09
C PRO A 72 -20.50 7.97 3.42
N ASN A 73 -20.54 9.27 3.75
CA ASN A 73 -20.06 9.74 5.04
C ASN A 73 -20.88 9.13 6.17
N GLY A 74 -20.20 8.69 7.22
CA GLY A 74 -20.84 8.02 8.36
C GLY A 74 -21.15 6.54 8.14
N ALA A 75 -20.86 5.95 6.97
CA ALA A 75 -21.11 4.52 6.69
C ALA A 75 -20.25 3.55 7.51
N GLY A 76 -19.26 4.01 8.26
CA GLY A 76 -18.38 3.15 9.06
C GLY A 76 -17.05 2.81 8.41
N LYS A 77 -16.72 3.37 7.22
CA LYS A 77 -15.45 3.13 6.50
C LYS A 77 -14.22 3.36 7.36
N THR A 78 -14.05 4.60 7.84
CA THR A 78 -12.89 5.02 8.65
C THR A 78 -12.79 4.17 9.92
N THR A 79 -13.90 3.85 10.56
CA THR A 79 -13.91 2.99 11.75
C THR A 79 -13.46 1.57 11.42
N THR A 80 -13.95 0.99 10.32
CA THR A 80 -13.52 -0.33 9.84
C THR A 80 -12.03 -0.31 9.52
N PHE A 81 -11.58 0.69 8.78
CA PHE A 81 -10.18 0.88 8.42
C PHE A 81 -9.29 1.01 9.68
N TYR A 82 -9.70 1.81 10.66
CA TYR A 82 -8.96 1.98 11.92
C TYR A 82 -8.94 0.72 12.80
N MET A 83 -9.97 -0.12 12.73
CA MET A 83 -9.92 -1.43 13.37
C MET A 83 -8.87 -2.35 12.72
N ILE A 84 -8.73 -2.29 11.39
CA ILE A 84 -7.71 -3.08 10.66
C ILE A 84 -6.31 -2.52 10.91
N VAL A 85 -6.13 -1.20 10.93
CA VAL A 85 -4.84 -0.54 11.28
C VAL A 85 -4.43 -0.82 12.72
N GLY A 86 -5.40 -0.96 13.64
CA GLY A 86 -5.17 -1.14 15.08
C GLY A 86 -5.21 0.13 15.90
N LEU A 87 -5.79 1.21 15.35
CA LEU A 87 -6.09 2.46 16.06
C LEU A 87 -7.33 2.34 16.92
N VAL A 88 -8.30 1.53 16.47
CA VAL A 88 -9.56 1.26 17.17
C VAL A 88 -9.67 -0.22 17.45
N ARG A 89 -10.05 -0.60 18.66
CA ARG A 89 -10.34 -2.00 19.01
C ARG A 89 -11.78 -2.35 18.60
N PRO A 90 -11.99 -3.47 17.88
CA PRO A 90 -13.33 -3.97 17.63
C PRO A 90 -14.00 -4.46 18.94
N ASN A 91 -15.32 -4.38 19.01
CA ASN A 91 -16.10 -5.01 20.07
C ASN A 91 -16.29 -6.51 19.79
N ARG A 92 -16.38 -6.89 18.50
CA ARG A 92 -16.46 -8.29 18.04
C ARG A 92 -15.72 -8.42 16.70
N GLY A 93 -15.47 -9.65 16.29
CA GLY A 93 -14.75 -9.97 15.06
C GLY A 93 -13.25 -10.04 15.26
N THR A 94 -12.52 -10.38 14.19
CA THR A 94 -11.08 -10.61 14.22
C THR A 94 -10.39 -9.93 13.04
N VAL A 95 -9.11 -9.59 13.23
CA VAL A 95 -8.20 -9.15 12.16
C VAL A 95 -7.02 -10.11 12.15
N LYS A 96 -6.82 -10.80 11.03
CA LYS A 96 -5.71 -11.74 10.85
C LYS A 96 -4.82 -11.32 9.69
N PHE A 97 -3.52 -11.48 9.83
CA PHE A 97 -2.55 -11.25 8.78
C PHE A 97 -1.66 -12.49 8.64
N ARG A 98 -1.69 -13.12 7.45
CA ARG A 98 -1.02 -14.39 7.16
C ARG A 98 -1.29 -15.46 8.23
N GLY A 99 -2.56 -15.58 8.60
CA GLY A 99 -3.03 -16.53 9.63
C GLY A 99 -2.79 -16.10 11.08
N GLN A 100 -1.97 -15.08 11.33
CA GLN A 100 -1.71 -14.56 12.68
C GLN A 100 -2.79 -13.59 13.13
N ASP A 101 -3.33 -13.78 14.32
CA ASP A 101 -4.30 -12.86 14.92
C ASP A 101 -3.62 -11.54 15.35
N LEU A 102 -4.11 -10.44 14.79
CA LEU A 102 -3.67 -9.08 15.11
C LEU A 102 -4.71 -8.27 15.87
N THR A 103 -5.87 -8.84 16.19
CA THR A 103 -7.06 -8.13 16.68
C THR A 103 -6.76 -7.18 17.85
N HIS A 104 -5.95 -7.64 18.79
CA HIS A 104 -5.61 -6.86 19.99
C HIS A 104 -4.25 -6.17 19.92
N LEU A 105 -3.53 -6.30 18.81
CA LEU A 105 -2.21 -5.70 18.66
C LEU A 105 -2.31 -4.22 18.30
N PRO A 106 -1.53 -3.35 18.94
CA PRO A 106 -1.47 -1.92 18.61
C PRO A 106 -0.77 -1.71 17.25
N VAL A 107 -1.00 -0.53 16.66
CA VAL A 107 -0.49 -0.13 15.33
C VAL A 107 0.99 -0.46 15.13
N PHE A 108 1.87 -0.11 16.08
CA PHE A 108 3.31 -0.32 15.92
C PHE A 108 3.69 -1.81 15.85
N MET A 109 2.95 -2.69 16.50
CA MET A 109 3.16 -4.14 16.41
C MET A 109 2.67 -4.70 15.09
N ARG A 110 1.56 -4.19 14.56
CA ARG A 110 1.07 -4.53 13.21
C ARG A 110 2.04 -4.05 12.14
N ALA A 111 2.60 -2.84 12.30
CA ALA A 111 3.62 -2.30 11.41
C ALA A 111 4.90 -3.17 11.36
N ARG A 112 5.31 -3.74 12.51
CA ARG A 112 6.43 -4.68 12.57
C ARG A 112 6.15 -6.02 11.87
N ARG A 113 4.88 -6.35 11.66
CA ARG A 113 4.43 -7.55 10.94
C ARG A 113 4.21 -7.32 9.45
N GLY A 114 4.37 -6.09 8.97
CA GLY A 114 4.28 -5.78 7.56
C GLY A 114 3.01 -5.04 7.13
N LEU A 115 2.25 -4.43 8.06
CA LEU A 115 1.16 -3.52 7.71
C LEU A 115 1.65 -2.07 7.73
N GLY A 116 1.76 -1.44 6.57
CA GLY A 116 2.03 0.00 6.45
C GLY A 116 0.74 0.81 6.57
N TYR A 117 0.83 2.02 7.09
CA TYR A 117 -0.29 2.94 7.22
C TYR A 117 0.10 4.35 6.84
N LEU A 118 -0.68 4.96 5.95
CA LEU A 118 -0.64 6.35 5.58
C LEU A 118 -1.91 7.04 6.08
N ALA A 119 -1.76 7.93 7.05
CA ALA A 119 -2.87 8.66 7.66
C ALA A 119 -3.44 9.72 6.72
N GLN A 120 -4.71 10.10 6.96
CA GLN A 120 -5.35 11.23 6.28
C GLN A 120 -4.64 12.54 6.61
N GLU A 121 -4.28 12.77 7.88
CA GLU A 121 -3.56 13.96 8.29
C GLU A 121 -2.07 13.88 7.94
N ALA A 122 -1.52 15.02 7.50
CA ALA A 122 -0.12 15.13 7.13
C ALA A 122 0.81 14.80 8.32
N SER A 123 1.63 13.76 8.15
CA SER A 123 2.51 13.23 9.19
C SER A 123 3.99 13.61 9.02
N ILE A 124 4.32 14.49 8.06
CA ILE A 124 5.70 14.88 7.77
C ILE A 124 6.30 15.80 8.85
N PHE A 125 7.60 15.68 9.05
CA PHE A 125 8.37 16.62 9.86
C PHE A 125 8.67 17.88 9.04
N ARG A 126 7.81 18.88 9.13
CA ARG A 126 7.79 20.05 8.25
C ARG A 126 9.12 20.81 8.18
N LYS A 127 9.87 20.89 9.29
CA LYS A 127 11.16 21.60 9.37
C LYS A 127 12.36 20.79 8.90
N LEU A 128 12.22 19.47 8.79
CA LEU A 128 13.27 18.60 8.25
C LEU A 128 13.27 18.63 6.73
N SER A 129 14.43 18.33 6.13
CA SER A 129 14.50 18.10 4.68
C SER A 129 13.69 16.87 4.28
N VAL A 130 13.40 16.73 2.99
CA VAL A 130 12.77 15.53 2.41
C VAL A 130 13.61 14.29 2.74
N TRP A 131 14.92 14.38 2.58
CA TRP A 131 15.88 13.35 2.95
C TRP A 131 15.79 12.98 4.43
N ASP A 132 15.86 13.96 5.32
CA ASP A 132 15.85 13.72 6.76
C ASP A 132 14.51 13.16 7.25
N ASN A 133 13.40 13.46 6.58
CA ASN A 133 12.10 12.85 6.86
C ASN A 133 12.11 11.34 6.69
N VAL A 134 12.79 10.82 5.67
CA VAL A 134 12.93 9.37 5.42
C VAL A 134 14.00 8.79 6.35
N MET A 135 15.14 9.47 6.49
CA MET A 135 16.25 9.03 7.36
C MET A 135 15.82 8.88 8.81
N ALA A 136 15.02 9.79 9.38
CA ALA A 136 14.54 9.72 10.76
C ALA A 136 13.79 8.41 11.05
N ILE A 137 13.08 7.83 10.06
CA ILE A 137 12.43 6.53 10.23
C ILE A 137 13.43 5.40 10.04
N LEU A 138 14.33 5.50 9.06
CA LEU A 138 15.37 4.49 8.82
C LEU A 138 16.30 4.31 10.03
N GLU A 139 16.58 5.38 10.79
CA GLU A 139 17.38 5.33 12.00
C GLU A 139 16.74 4.52 13.14
N THR A 140 15.41 4.34 13.11
CA THR A 140 14.72 3.46 14.06
C THR A 140 14.90 1.98 13.76
N LEU A 141 15.47 1.65 12.59
CA LEU A 141 15.68 0.28 12.14
C LEU A 141 17.10 -0.20 12.49
N LYS A 142 17.24 -1.51 12.68
CA LYS A 142 18.55 -2.15 12.85
C LYS A 142 19.27 -2.29 11.50
N MET A 143 19.75 -1.18 10.96
CA MET A 143 20.44 -1.10 9.66
C MET A 143 21.77 -0.36 9.80
N GLY A 144 22.77 -0.73 9.01
CA GLY A 144 24.02 0.00 8.89
C GLY A 144 23.82 1.38 8.26
N ARG A 145 24.78 2.30 8.49
CA ARG A 145 24.69 3.68 7.96
C ARG A 145 24.66 3.69 6.42
N THR A 146 25.44 2.84 5.78
CA THR A 146 25.50 2.70 4.32
C THR A 146 24.17 2.20 3.77
N ASP A 147 23.58 1.16 4.39
CA ASP A 147 22.32 0.57 3.95
C ASP A 147 21.14 1.55 4.12
N ARG A 148 21.14 2.34 5.21
CA ARG A 148 20.13 3.40 5.40
C ARG A 148 20.21 4.43 4.30
N LYS A 149 21.43 4.87 3.92
CA LYS A 149 21.64 5.85 2.85
C LYS A 149 21.15 5.30 1.53
N ALA A 150 21.55 4.09 1.16
CA ALA A 150 21.13 3.43 -0.08
C ALA A 150 19.59 3.26 -0.12
N ARG A 151 18.97 2.85 1.00
CA ARG A 151 17.51 2.73 1.09
C ARG A 151 16.79 4.07 0.99
N CYS A 152 17.34 5.13 1.56
CA CYS A 152 16.79 6.47 1.43
C CYS A 152 16.83 6.94 -0.04
N GLU A 153 17.97 6.77 -0.72
CA GLU A 153 18.13 7.08 -2.14
C GLU A 153 17.15 6.30 -3.01
N GLU A 154 17.03 4.99 -2.78
CA GLU A 154 16.07 4.11 -3.48
C GLU A 154 14.63 4.63 -3.36
N LEU A 155 14.18 4.92 -2.13
CA LEU A 155 12.81 5.39 -1.88
C LEU A 155 12.53 6.75 -2.51
N LEU A 156 13.46 7.70 -2.39
CA LEU A 156 13.28 9.03 -2.96
C LEU A 156 13.35 9.00 -4.50
N ALA A 157 14.20 8.16 -5.08
CA ALA A 157 14.29 7.98 -6.52
C ALA A 157 13.01 7.35 -7.10
N SER A 158 12.48 6.29 -6.45
CA SER A 158 11.27 5.60 -6.90
C SER A 158 10.00 6.47 -6.90
N LEU A 159 10.02 7.59 -6.16
CA LEU A 159 8.89 8.52 -6.03
C LEU A 159 9.18 9.91 -6.66
N ASP A 160 10.25 10.03 -7.43
CA ASP A 160 10.71 11.28 -8.10
C ASP A 160 10.91 12.45 -7.11
N LEU A 161 11.45 12.15 -5.91
CA LEU A 161 11.72 13.15 -4.86
C LEU A 161 13.20 13.52 -4.75
N MET A 162 14.10 12.93 -5.54
CA MET A 162 15.55 13.19 -5.45
C MET A 162 15.89 14.65 -5.73
N LYS A 163 15.20 15.30 -6.66
CA LYS A 163 15.40 16.72 -7.03
C LYS A 163 15.10 17.69 -5.89
N VAL A 164 14.20 17.31 -4.96
CA VAL A 164 13.81 18.09 -3.79
C VAL A 164 14.38 17.54 -2.48
N ALA A 165 15.24 16.51 -2.52
CA ALA A 165 15.72 15.77 -1.35
C ALA A 165 16.30 16.65 -0.23
N LYS A 166 16.97 17.76 -0.58
CA LYS A 166 17.59 18.69 0.36
C LYS A 166 16.67 19.84 0.80
N GLN A 167 15.50 19.98 0.19
CA GLN A 167 14.55 21.05 0.52
C GLN A 167 13.82 20.74 1.84
N PRO A 168 13.50 21.76 2.66
CA PRO A 168 12.63 21.59 3.81
C PRO A 168 11.22 21.15 3.38
N ALA A 169 10.65 20.19 4.10
CA ALA A 169 9.39 19.57 3.70
C ALA A 169 8.18 20.54 3.70
N TYR A 170 8.27 21.69 4.37
CA TYR A 170 7.20 22.71 4.31
C TYR A 170 7.12 23.43 2.96
N THR A 171 8.15 23.34 2.12
CA THR A 171 8.19 23.98 0.79
C THR A 171 7.56 23.11 -0.31
N LEU A 172 7.25 21.87 -0.02
CA LEU A 172 6.72 20.92 -0.98
C LEU A 172 5.31 21.26 -1.42
N SER A 173 5.01 21.04 -2.71
CA SER A 173 3.66 21.00 -3.23
C SER A 173 2.82 19.92 -2.55
N GLY A 174 1.49 19.95 -2.73
CA GLY A 174 0.59 18.92 -2.20
C GLY A 174 0.95 17.51 -2.65
N GLY A 175 1.21 17.35 -3.95
CA GLY A 175 1.61 16.08 -4.55
C GLY A 175 2.97 15.58 -4.04
N GLU A 176 4.01 16.43 -4.01
CA GLU A 176 5.32 16.07 -3.48
C GLU A 176 5.26 15.69 -1.99
N ARG A 177 4.42 16.39 -1.22
CA ARG A 177 4.18 16.06 0.18
C ARG A 177 3.58 14.66 0.32
N ARG A 178 2.57 14.34 -0.49
CA ARG A 178 1.93 13.01 -0.48
C ARG A 178 2.89 11.91 -0.90
N LYS A 179 3.73 12.16 -1.91
CA LYS A 179 4.83 11.24 -2.30
C LYS A 179 5.80 11.01 -1.14
N LEU A 180 6.17 12.05 -0.38
CA LEU A 180 7.04 11.91 0.80
C LEU A 180 6.40 11.10 1.91
N GLU A 181 5.12 11.25 2.16
CA GLU A 181 4.36 10.45 3.13
C GLU A 181 4.33 8.98 2.73
N ILE A 182 4.12 8.68 1.45
CA ILE A 182 4.20 7.33 0.90
C ILE A 182 5.62 6.77 1.08
N ALA A 183 6.68 7.55 0.76
CA ALA A 183 8.07 7.13 0.97
C ALA A 183 8.30 6.68 2.42
N ARG A 184 7.82 7.47 3.38
CA ARG A 184 7.94 7.18 4.81
C ARG A 184 7.20 5.89 5.21
N ALA A 185 6.00 5.66 4.67
CA ALA A 185 5.24 4.44 4.93
C ALA A 185 5.94 3.19 4.37
N LEU A 186 6.67 3.33 3.26
CA LEU A 186 7.42 2.25 2.60
C LEU A 186 8.77 1.91 3.23
N VAL A 187 9.27 2.72 4.18
CA VAL A 187 10.57 2.51 4.82
C VAL A 187 10.72 1.09 5.37
N ARG A 188 9.68 0.56 6.00
CA ARG A 188 9.66 -0.77 6.63
C ARG A 188 9.38 -1.92 5.66
N ARG A 189 9.27 -1.67 4.36
CA ARG A 189 8.90 -2.68 3.34
C ARG A 189 7.63 -3.45 3.72
N PRO A 190 6.49 -2.75 3.88
CA PRO A 190 5.24 -3.42 4.22
C PRO A 190 4.83 -4.41 3.13
N SER A 191 4.08 -5.45 3.51
CA SER A 191 3.42 -6.35 2.54
C SER A 191 2.03 -5.84 2.18
N ILE A 192 1.36 -5.15 3.11
CA ILE A 192 0.08 -4.46 2.89
C ILE A 192 0.26 -3.00 3.27
N LEU A 193 -0.14 -2.09 2.38
CA LEU A 193 -0.14 -0.64 2.61
C LEU A 193 -1.59 -0.13 2.69
N MET A 194 -1.91 0.53 3.77
CA MET A 194 -3.24 1.09 4.02
C MET A 194 -3.19 2.61 3.83
N LEU A 195 -3.95 3.12 2.86
CA LEU A 195 -4.00 4.53 2.45
C LEU A 195 -5.34 5.14 2.86
N ASP A 196 -5.30 6.08 3.80
CA ASP A 196 -6.48 6.81 4.27
C ASP A 196 -6.60 8.13 3.51
N GLU A 197 -7.63 8.23 2.67
CA GLU A 197 -7.90 9.37 1.78
C GLU A 197 -6.67 9.88 1.03
N PRO A 198 -6.00 9.03 0.20
CA PRO A 198 -4.76 9.42 -0.47
C PRO A 198 -4.92 10.55 -1.48
N PHE A 199 -6.12 10.79 -1.99
CA PHE A 199 -6.43 11.80 -3.02
C PHE A 199 -6.97 13.10 -2.44
N ALA A 200 -7.26 13.16 -1.13
CA ALA A 200 -7.85 14.32 -0.49
C ALA A 200 -6.90 15.54 -0.50
N GLY A 201 -7.41 16.69 -0.97
CA GLY A 201 -6.65 17.94 -0.98
C GLY A 201 -5.47 17.97 -1.94
N VAL A 202 -5.45 17.09 -2.92
CA VAL A 202 -4.42 17.00 -3.97
C VAL A 202 -5.02 17.50 -5.28
N ASP A 203 -4.22 18.22 -6.08
CA ASP A 203 -4.65 18.67 -7.40
C ASP A 203 -4.80 17.50 -8.38
N PRO A 204 -5.64 17.63 -9.45
CA PRO A 204 -5.95 16.51 -10.35
C PRO A 204 -4.72 15.89 -11.03
N LEU A 205 -3.68 16.67 -11.33
CA LEU A 205 -2.46 16.15 -11.96
C LEU A 205 -1.68 15.29 -10.98
N ALA A 206 -1.56 15.75 -9.74
CA ALA A 206 -0.89 14.99 -8.68
C ALA A 206 -1.71 13.75 -8.24
N VAL A 207 -3.04 13.76 -8.35
CA VAL A 207 -3.88 12.56 -8.16
C VAL A 207 -3.48 11.47 -9.15
N HIS A 208 -3.32 11.80 -10.43
CA HIS A 208 -2.87 10.84 -11.44
C HIS A 208 -1.50 10.25 -11.09
N ASP A 209 -0.54 11.08 -10.69
CA ASP A 209 0.78 10.62 -10.24
C ASP A 209 0.69 9.63 -9.08
N ILE A 210 -0.17 9.92 -8.08
CA ILE A 210 -0.38 9.04 -6.94
C ILE A 210 -1.00 7.71 -7.37
N GLN A 211 -1.97 7.73 -8.31
CA GLN A 211 -2.56 6.51 -8.87
C GLN A 211 -1.50 5.65 -9.56
N GLU A 212 -0.59 6.25 -10.35
CA GLU A 212 0.51 5.52 -11.00
C GLU A 212 1.48 4.91 -9.97
N ILE A 213 1.81 5.65 -8.91
CA ILE A 213 2.62 5.13 -7.80
C ILE A 213 1.94 3.91 -7.16
N VAL A 214 0.64 4.01 -6.86
CA VAL A 214 -0.14 2.92 -6.26
C VAL A 214 -0.17 1.69 -7.17
N ARG A 215 -0.39 1.85 -8.48
CA ARG A 215 -0.30 0.76 -9.46
C ARG A 215 1.10 0.15 -9.51
N GLY A 216 2.13 0.97 -9.49
CA GLY A 216 3.53 0.52 -9.43
C GLY A 216 3.84 -0.31 -8.19
N LEU A 217 3.35 0.10 -7.03
CA LEU A 217 3.51 -0.64 -5.78
C LEU A 217 2.77 -1.99 -5.81
N ARG A 218 1.53 -2.02 -6.34
CA ARG A 218 0.80 -3.28 -6.58
C ARG A 218 1.59 -4.23 -7.46
N ASN A 219 2.15 -3.73 -8.57
CA ASN A 219 2.94 -4.53 -9.51
C ASN A 219 4.24 -5.08 -8.88
N GLN A 220 4.72 -4.45 -7.81
CA GLN A 220 5.82 -4.94 -6.98
C GLN A 220 5.37 -5.95 -5.92
N GLY A 221 4.09 -6.34 -5.92
CA GLY A 221 3.53 -7.33 -5.01
C GLY A 221 2.97 -6.77 -3.70
N LEU A 222 2.85 -5.45 -3.52
CA LEU A 222 2.18 -4.90 -2.34
C LEU A 222 0.66 -5.07 -2.47
N GLY A 223 0.00 -5.56 -1.40
CA GLY A 223 -1.44 -5.40 -1.25
C GLY A 223 -1.74 -3.98 -0.77
N ILE A 224 -2.79 -3.36 -1.30
CA ILE A 224 -3.12 -1.98 -0.97
C ILE A 224 -4.60 -1.88 -0.59
N ILE A 225 -4.89 -1.17 0.50
CA ILE A 225 -6.25 -0.79 0.87
C ILE A 225 -6.36 0.72 0.75
N ILE A 226 -7.38 1.20 0.04
CA ILE A 226 -7.66 2.62 -0.12
C ILE A 226 -9.05 2.92 0.44
N THR A 227 -9.15 3.93 1.29
CA THR A 227 -10.42 4.59 1.61
C THR A 227 -10.35 6.02 1.12
N ASP A 228 -11.37 6.46 0.39
CA ASP A 228 -11.45 7.83 -0.10
C ASP A 228 -12.92 8.21 -0.32
N HIS A 229 -13.19 9.51 -0.30
CA HIS A 229 -14.47 10.08 -0.67
C HIS A 229 -14.55 10.38 -2.18
N SER A 230 -13.42 10.45 -2.87
CA SER A 230 -13.31 10.64 -4.32
C SER A 230 -13.55 9.32 -5.04
N VAL A 231 -14.82 8.97 -5.21
CA VAL A 231 -15.26 7.65 -5.73
C VAL A 231 -14.65 7.33 -7.07
N ARG A 232 -14.74 8.26 -8.03
CA ARG A 232 -14.22 8.07 -9.39
C ARG A 232 -12.73 7.79 -9.39
N GLU A 233 -11.96 8.59 -8.63
CA GLU A 233 -10.51 8.45 -8.54
C GLU A 233 -10.11 7.10 -7.92
N THR A 234 -10.88 6.65 -6.93
CA THR A 234 -10.65 5.36 -6.29
C THR A 234 -11.01 4.20 -7.22
N LEU A 235 -12.20 4.24 -7.85
CA LEU A 235 -12.64 3.17 -8.77
C LEU A 235 -11.72 3.02 -9.99
N ASN A 236 -11.03 4.10 -10.41
CA ASN A 236 -10.05 4.05 -11.50
C ASN A 236 -8.76 3.29 -11.16
N VAL A 237 -8.45 3.09 -9.88
CA VAL A 237 -7.18 2.49 -9.46
C VAL A 237 -7.33 1.14 -8.79
N VAL A 238 -8.52 0.82 -8.22
CA VAL A 238 -8.74 -0.43 -7.49
C VAL A 238 -9.05 -1.60 -8.42
N ASP A 239 -8.57 -2.78 -8.06
CA ASP A 239 -8.94 -4.04 -8.74
C ASP A 239 -10.37 -4.46 -8.35
N ARG A 240 -10.76 -4.22 -7.08
CA ARG A 240 -12.12 -4.42 -6.56
C ARG A 240 -12.36 -3.52 -5.34
N ALA A 241 -13.61 -3.35 -4.96
CA ALA A 241 -13.95 -2.59 -3.77
C ALA A 241 -15.08 -3.22 -2.96
N TYR A 242 -15.11 -2.86 -1.68
CA TYR A 242 -16.18 -3.10 -0.74
C TYR A 242 -16.97 -1.81 -0.57
N LEU A 243 -18.25 -1.84 -0.87
CA LEU A 243 -19.14 -0.72 -0.63
C LEU A 243 -19.84 -0.91 0.70
N VAL A 244 -19.61 0.03 1.62
CA VAL A 244 -20.16 0.03 2.96
C VAL A 244 -21.33 1.01 3.04
N TYR A 245 -22.44 0.58 3.61
CA TYR A 245 -23.61 1.40 3.88
C TYR A 245 -24.17 1.05 5.26
N ASP A 246 -24.44 2.05 6.07
CA ASP A 246 -24.97 1.92 7.44
C ASP A 246 -24.26 0.84 8.30
N GLY A 247 -22.92 0.89 8.28
CA GLY A 247 -22.06 -0.02 9.07
C GLY A 247 -21.97 -1.46 8.55
N ARG A 248 -22.54 -1.77 7.39
CA ARG A 248 -22.56 -3.11 6.80
C ARG A 248 -22.00 -3.12 5.39
N LEU A 249 -21.56 -4.28 4.93
CA LEU A 249 -21.24 -4.49 3.54
C LEU A 249 -22.54 -4.44 2.72
N LEU A 250 -22.63 -3.54 1.75
CA LEU A 250 -23.73 -3.46 0.79
C LEU A 250 -23.45 -4.38 -0.40
N CYS A 251 -22.34 -4.20 -1.06
CA CYS A 251 -21.89 -5.04 -2.17
C CYS A 251 -20.36 -5.03 -2.30
N GLU A 252 -19.82 -6.00 -3.03
CA GLU A 252 -18.40 -6.10 -3.33
C GLU A 252 -18.15 -6.60 -4.75
N GLY A 253 -17.01 -6.24 -5.31
CA GLY A 253 -16.57 -6.73 -6.62
C GLY A 253 -15.69 -5.75 -7.36
N PRO A 254 -15.32 -6.08 -8.61
CA PRO A 254 -14.62 -5.17 -9.52
C PRO A 254 -15.39 -3.88 -9.75
N SER A 255 -14.68 -2.79 -10.09
CA SER A 255 -15.28 -1.47 -10.34
C SER A 255 -16.46 -1.52 -11.32
N GLU A 256 -16.33 -2.29 -12.38
CA GLU A 256 -17.37 -2.45 -13.41
C GLU A 256 -18.67 -3.07 -12.88
N LYS A 257 -18.56 -4.00 -11.91
CA LYS A 257 -19.73 -4.60 -11.25
C LYS A 257 -20.41 -3.59 -10.34
N LEU A 258 -19.63 -2.85 -9.55
CA LEU A 258 -20.15 -1.87 -8.60
C LEU A 258 -20.87 -0.71 -9.28
N VAL A 259 -20.35 -0.24 -10.43
CA VAL A 259 -20.99 0.83 -11.22
C VAL A 259 -22.33 0.40 -11.80
N LYS A 260 -22.56 -0.90 -12.02
CA LYS A 260 -23.81 -1.46 -12.55
C LYS A 260 -24.78 -1.91 -11.48
N ASP A 261 -24.34 -2.00 -10.22
CA ASP A 261 -25.16 -2.44 -9.09
C ASP A 261 -26.24 -1.41 -8.76
N GLU A 262 -27.50 -1.82 -8.74
CA GLU A 262 -28.67 -0.94 -8.53
C GLU A 262 -28.65 -0.28 -7.16
N ASP A 263 -28.31 -1.03 -6.10
CA ASP A 263 -28.25 -0.50 -4.76
C ASP A 263 -27.06 0.44 -4.58
N ALA A 264 -25.89 0.12 -5.17
CA ALA A 264 -24.75 1.01 -5.18
C ALA A 264 -25.06 2.35 -5.85
N ARG A 265 -25.76 2.32 -7.00
CA ARG A 265 -26.20 3.54 -7.72
C ARG A 265 -27.21 4.34 -6.90
N ARG A 266 -28.25 3.70 -6.39
CA ARG A 266 -29.32 4.35 -5.65
C ARG A 266 -28.83 4.99 -4.34
N LEU A 267 -27.95 4.31 -3.60
CA LEU A 267 -27.58 4.70 -2.23
C LEU A 267 -26.29 5.50 -2.13
N TYR A 268 -25.44 5.46 -3.17
CA TYR A 268 -24.11 6.06 -3.09
C TYR A 268 -23.60 6.74 -4.35
N LEU A 269 -23.59 6.04 -5.49
CA LEU A 269 -22.98 6.56 -6.72
C LEU A 269 -23.81 7.66 -7.39
N GLY A 270 -25.15 7.57 -7.29
CA GLY A 270 -26.11 8.34 -8.07
C GLY A 270 -26.43 7.67 -9.41
N GLU A 271 -27.65 7.90 -9.90
CA GLU A 271 -28.15 7.25 -11.12
C GLU A 271 -27.37 7.65 -12.38
N ASP A 272 -26.86 8.87 -12.44
CA ASP A 272 -26.10 9.42 -13.56
C ASP A 272 -24.60 9.15 -13.49
N PHE A 273 -24.11 8.37 -12.51
CA PHE A 273 -22.69 8.09 -12.35
C PHE A 273 -22.13 7.34 -13.56
N ARG A 274 -21.02 7.90 -14.12
CA ARG A 274 -20.24 7.29 -15.23
C ARG A 274 -18.76 7.33 -14.86
N MET A 275 -18.05 6.26 -15.19
CA MET A 275 -16.59 6.14 -15.07
C MET A 275 -15.91 6.99 -16.15
#